data_7c7977f8b7a129f03e002c21a8eeb3be
#
_entry.id   7c7977f8b7a129f03e002c21a8eeb3be
#
_cell.length_a   1.000
_cell.length_b   1.000
_cell.length_c   1.000
_cell.angle_alpha   90.00
_cell.angle_beta   90.00
_cell.angle_gamma   90.00
#
_symmetry.space_group_name_H-M   'P 1'
#
loop_
_entity.id
_entity.type
_entity.pdbx_description
1 polymer ?
#
loop_
_entity_poly.entity_id
_entity_poly.type
_entity_poly.pdbx_seq_one_letter_code
_entity_poly.pdbx_strand_id
1 'polypeptide(L)' 'VQTAIDNHLWAFTKQHIREWCPNLSDSTIEGAMRTLVKNGSIYRKGGGRSTYYVKA' A
#
# COMPACT_ATOMS: atom_id res chain seq x y z
N VAL A 1 6.34 -3.16 -5.10
CA VAL A 1 5.08 -2.79 -4.44
C VAL A 1 4.02 -2.42 -5.46
N GLN A 2 4.33 -1.55 -6.41
CA GLN A 2 3.35 -1.16 -7.43
C GLN A 2 2.85 -2.35 -8.25
N THR A 3 3.75 -3.27 -8.60
CA THR A 3 3.38 -4.46 -9.36
C THR A 3 2.43 -5.35 -8.55
N ALA A 4 2.69 -5.50 -7.25
CA ALA A 4 1.81 -6.26 -6.38
C ALA A 4 0.43 -5.62 -6.30
N ILE A 5 0.36 -4.30 -6.20
CA ILE A 5 -0.89 -3.56 -6.16
C ILE A 5 -1.66 -3.74 -7.47
N ASP A 6 -0.97 -3.65 -8.61
CA ASP A 6 -1.61 -3.79 -9.92
C ASP A 6 -2.21 -5.17 -10.13
N ASN A 7 -1.61 -6.21 -9.52
CA ASN A 7 -2.05 -7.58 -9.68
C ASN A 7 -3.10 -8.02 -8.66
N HIS A 8 -3.38 -7.18 -7.67
CA HIS A 8 -4.29 -7.54 -6.58
C HIS A 8 -5.43 -6.54 -6.46
N LEU A 9 -6.08 -6.56 -5.31
CA LEU A 9 -7.37 -5.92 -5.09
C LEU A 9 -7.34 -4.39 -5.12
N TRP A 10 -8.53 -3.84 -5.29
CA TRP A 10 -8.80 -2.40 -5.25
C TRP A 10 -8.44 -1.75 -3.92
N ALA A 11 -8.71 -2.47 -2.82
CA ALA A 11 -8.44 -2.00 -1.47
C ALA A 11 -7.45 -2.94 -0.80
N PHE A 12 -6.49 -2.38 -0.11
CA PHE A 12 -5.46 -3.16 0.56
C PHE A 12 -4.93 -2.39 1.76
N THR A 13 -4.34 -3.12 2.69
CA THR A 13 -3.70 -2.53 3.85
C THR A 13 -2.20 -2.71 3.76
N LYS A 14 -1.48 -2.02 4.62
CA LYS A 14 -0.04 -2.21 4.74
C LYS A 14 0.31 -3.68 5.02
N GLN A 15 -0.52 -4.36 5.80
CA GLN A 15 -0.31 -5.77 6.11
C GLN A 15 -0.36 -6.63 4.84
N HIS A 16 -1.27 -6.34 3.92
CA HIS A 16 -1.32 -7.04 2.64
C HIS A 16 -0.02 -6.87 1.86
N ILE A 17 0.51 -5.65 1.83
CA ILE A 17 1.78 -5.40 1.14
C ILE A 17 2.90 -6.21 1.78
N ARG A 18 2.93 -6.33 3.09
CA ARG A 18 3.94 -7.12 3.79
C ARG A 18 3.85 -8.59 3.40
N GLU A 19 2.65 -9.11 3.21
CA GLU A 19 2.44 -10.48 2.77
C GLU A 19 2.87 -10.69 1.32
N TRP A 20 2.59 -9.71 0.47
CA TRP A 20 2.93 -9.79 -0.95
C TRP A 20 4.43 -9.59 -1.20
N CYS A 21 5.09 -8.83 -0.35
CA CYS A 21 6.50 -8.50 -0.49
C CYS A 21 7.25 -8.84 0.81
N PRO A 22 7.38 -10.13 1.15
CA PRO A 22 7.96 -10.53 2.43
C PRO A 22 9.45 -10.20 2.57
N ASN A 23 10.12 -9.93 1.47
CA ASN A 23 11.53 -9.58 1.48
C ASN A 23 11.80 -8.12 1.81
N LEU A 24 10.77 -7.30 1.84
CA LEU A 24 10.91 -5.87 2.13
C LEU A 24 10.74 -5.61 3.62
N SER A 25 11.53 -4.68 4.15
CA SER A 25 11.37 -4.23 5.53
C SER A 25 10.17 -3.30 5.64
N ASP A 26 9.66 -3.12 6.87
CA ASP A 26 8.56 -2.21 7.13
C ASP A 26 8.88 -0.79 6.68
N SER A 27 10.11 -0.34 6.93
CA SER A 27 10.54 1.00 6.53
C SER A 27 10.48 1.17 5.01
N THR A 28 10.92 0.15 4.27
CA THR A 28 10.88 0.17 2.82
C THR A 28 9.45 0.22 2.31
N ILE A 29 8.56 -0.58 2.91
CA ILE A 29 7.15 -0.61 2.54
C ILE A 29 6.50 0.74 2.82
N GLU A 30 6.74 1.32 3.98
CA GLU A 30 6.18 2.63 4.32
C GLU A 30 6.65 3.71 3.37
N GLY A 31 7.93 3.72 3.03
CA GLY A 31 8.49 4.67 2.07
C GLY A 31 7.86 4.53 0.70
N ALA A 32 7.72 3.30 0.23
CA ALA A 32 7.09 3.03 -1.06
C ALA A 32 5.64 3.48 -1.09
N MET A 33 4.87 3.17 -0.04
CA MET A 33 3.47 3.56 0.02
C MET A 33 3.31 5.07 0.09
N ARG A 34 4.16 5.75 0.86
CA ARG A 34 4.16 7.20 0.92
C ARG A 34 4.39 7.82 -0.45
N THR A 35 5.35 7.29 -1.19
CA THR A 35 5.66 7.75 -2.54
C THR A 35 4.47 7.53 -3.47
N LEU A 36 3.82 6.38 -3.40
CA LEU A 36 2.66 6.08 -4.23
C LEU A 36 1.49 7.02 -3.94
N VAL A 37 1.25 7.33 -2.67
CA VAL A 37 0.23 8.29 -2.29
C VAL A 37 0.56 9.68 -2.82
N LYS A 38 1.81 10.09 -2.67
CA LYS A 38 2.27 11.40 -3.13
C LYS A 38 2.14 11.54 -4.63
N ASN A 39 2.38 10.47 -5.37
CA ASN A 39 2.28 10.47 -6.84
C ASN A 39 0.84 10.32 -7.34
N GLY A 40 -0.10 10.04 -6.45
CA GLY A 40 -1.49 9.84 -6.84
C GLY A 40 -1.76 8.45 -7.41
N SER A 41 -0.84 7.50 -7.23
CA SER A 41 -1.04 6.13 -7.69
C SER A 41 -2.01 5.36 -6.81
N ILE A 42 -2.09 5.72 -5.54
CA ILE A 42 -3.04 5.13 -4.59
C ILE A 42 -3.60 6.24 -3.70
N TYR A 43 -4.72 5.97 -3.07
CA TYR A 43 -5.35 6.90 -2.14
C TYR A 43 -5.51 6.26 -0.77
N ARG A 44 -5.24 7.03 0.26
CA ARG A 44 -5.47 6.62 1.63
C ARG A 44 -6.92 6.87 1.99
N LYS A 45 -7.60 5.84 2.44
CA LYS A 45 -9.00 5.91 2.87
C LYS A 45 -9.14 5.43 4.31
N GLY A 46 -10.28 5.71 4.89
CA GLY A 46 -10.54 5.35 6.27
C GLY A 46 -9.79 6.25 7.23
N GLY A 47 -9.84 5.90 8.51
CA GLY A 47 -9.15 6.65 9.54
C GLY A 47 -9.01 5.82 10.80
N GLY A 48 -8.10 6.22 11.67
CA GLY A 48 -7.85 5.51 12.90
C GLY A 48 -7.41 4.08 12.65
N ARG A 49 -8.14 3.14 13.23
CA ARG A 49 -7.78 1.73 13.19
C ARG A 49 -8.03 1.05 11.85
N SER A 50 -8.86 1.65 11.02
CA SER A 50 -9.33 1.02 9.78
C SER A 50 -8.75 1.68 8.55
N THR A 51 -7.53 2.17 8.64
CA THR A 51 -6.86 2.78 7.50
C THR A 51 -6.59 1.73 6.42
N TYR A 52 -6.98 2.05 5.20
CA TYR A 52 -6.70 1.20 4.06
C TYR A 52 -6.40 2.09 2.85
N TYR A 53 -5.90 1.48 1.79
CA TYR A 53 -5.53 2.19 0.59
C TYR A 53 -6.30 1.62 -0.60
N VAL A 54 -6.58 2.47 -1.58
CA VAL A 54 -7.25 2.05 -2.80
C VAL A 54 -6.41 2.50 -3.99
N LYS A 55 -6.48 1.70 -5.04
CA LYS A 55 -5.79 2.00 -6.28
C LYS A 55 -6.46 3.19 -6.98
N ALA A 56 -5.64 4.07 -7.48
CA ALA A 56 -6.14 5.23 -8.24
C ALA A 56 -6.73 4.83 -9.59
#